data_91fe94f128178c780b3b65eb49ad02d0
#
_entry.id   91fe94f128178c780b3b65eb49ad02d0
#
_cell.length_a   1.000
_cell.length_b   1.000
_cell.length_c   1.000
_cell.angle_alpha   90.00
_cell.angle_beta   90.00
_cell.angle_gamma   90.00
#
_symmetry.space_group_name_H-M   'P 1'
#
loop_
_entity.id
_entity.type
_entity.pdbx_description
1 polymer ?
#
loop_
_entity_poly.entity_id
_entity_poly.type
_entity_poly.pdbx_seq_one_letter_code
_entity_poly.pdbx_strand_id
1 'polypeptide(L)'
;MAAMASLVQDVWLGWDPRLRALRLAPFDEPRVRLVFHLDAGATLDDGRLATFLEAMAERLEVIAWEPRGQGASGGRFGPEVLDDARRLVTEGAARWGSLPLVVGGHGLGGWLALALANAPGVAAAFALAPSLAGAGEEPSAPLRAALVNAFARPCVPVPTLVLEGRERPAAEAEAVSQWLRRDPRGSRLVAGGTDADLLLPPWPATVAAWAEAIGSAAGEHAL
;
A
#
# COMPACT_ATOMS: atom_id res chain seq x y z
N MET A 1 13.04 -26.17 -6.68
CA MET A 1 11.97 -25.74 -5.77
C MET A 1 12.58 -24.67 -4.89
N ALA A 2 12.21 -23.41 -5.10
CA ALA A 2 12.53 -22.37 -4.12
C ALA A 2 11.78 -22.71 -2.83
N ALA A 3 12.46 -22.73 -1.69
CA ALA A 3 11.81 -22.87 -0.40
C ALA A 3 10.86 -21.67 -0.25
N MET A 4 9.61 -21.92 0.19
CA MET A 4 8.70 -20.83 0.53
C MET A 4 9.36 -19.98 1.62
N ALA A 5 9.61 -18.73 1.32
CA ALA A 5 10.28 -17.81 2.25
C ALA A 5 9.33 -17.23 3.31
N SER A 6 8.03 -17.53 3.23
CA SER A 6 7.01 -16.96 4.10
C SER A 6 5.82 -17.91 4.32
N LEU A 7 5.11 -17.71 5.43
CA LEU A 7 3.81 -18.32 5.68
C LEU A 7 2.73 -17.48 5.01
N VAL A 8 1.87 -18.12 4.22
CA VAL A 8 0.73 -17.48 3.54
C VAL A 8 -0.58 -17.93 4.19
N GLN A 9 -1.41 -16.99 4.57
CA GLN A 9 -2.72 -17.26 5.17
C GLN A 9 -3.79 -16.44 4.46
N ASP A 10 -4.81 -17.10 3.92
CA ASP A 10 -6.03 -16.44 3.42
C ASP A 10 -6.87 -15.97 4.61
N VAL A 11 -7.19 -14.70 4.66
CA VAL A 11 -7.88 -14.05 5.78
C VAL A 11 -9.12 -13.34 5.27
N TRP A 12 -10.22 -13.55 5.97
CA TRP A 12 -11.44 -12.79 5.70
C TRP A 12 -11.67 -11.76 6.79
N LEU A 13 -11.77 -10.50 6.37
CA LEU A 13 -12.20 -9.42 7.23
C LEU A 13 -13.72 -9.55 7.39
N GLY A 14 -14.18 -9.79 8.61
CA GLY A 14 -15.59 -10.04 8.93
C GLY A 14 -16.47 -8.78 8.94
N TRP A 15 -16.17 -7.83 8.05
CA TRP A 15 -16.92 -6.59 7.89
C TRP A 15 -18.13 -6.76 6.98
N ASP A 16 -18.93 -5.72 6.84
CA ASP A 16 -19.97 -5.62 5.83
C ASP A 16 -19.57 -4.46 4.87
N PRO A 17 -19.20 -4.77 3.62
CA PRO A 17 -19.10 -6.11 3.04
C PRO A 17 -17.90 -6.90 3.58
N ARG A 18 -17.95 -8.26 3.46
CA ARG A 18 -16.83 -9.13 3.77
C ARG A 18 -15.72 -8.95 2.74
N LEU A 19 -14.50 -8.68 3.20
CA LEU A 19 -13.33 -8.41 2.34
C LEU A 19 -12.31 -9.54 2.47
N ARG A 20 -11.70 -9.92 1.35
CA ARG A 20 -10.61 -10.89 1.29
C ARG A 20 -9.27 -10.20 1.49
N ALA A 21 -8.40 -10.82 2.28
CA ALA A 21 -7.02 -10.40 2.47
C ALA A 21 -6.09 -11.60 2.50
N LEU A 22 -4.83 -11.41 2.16
CA LEU A 22 -3.74 -12.35 2.42
C LEU A 22 -2.84 -11.78 3.51
N ARG A 23 -2.48 -12.62 4.46
CA ARG A 23 -1.41 -12.36 5.41
C ARG A 23 -0.21 -13.22 5.02
N LEU A 24 0.89 -12.57 4.73
CA LEU A 24 2.17 -13.22 4.48
C LEU A 24 3.13 -12.81 5.59
N ALA A 25 3.76 -13.78 6.23
CA ALA A 25 4.69 -13.51 7.32
C ALA A 25 6.01 -14.23 7.06
N PRO A 26 7.17 -13.60 7.30
CA PRO A 26 8.46 -14.28 7.23
C PRO A 26 8.51 -15.41 8.28
N PHE A 27 9.42 -16.37 8.11
CA PHE A 27 9.64 -17.40 9.12
C PHE A 27 10.32 -16.85 10.37
N ASP A 28 11.13 -15.80 10.21
CA ASP A 28 11.69 -15.06 11.33
C ASP A 28 10.66 -14.06 11.88
N GLU A 29 10.83 -13.64 13.13
CA GLU A 29 9.92 -12.69 13.77
C GLU A 29 9.95 -11.34 13.04
N PRO A 30 8.83 -10.88 12.44
CA PRO A 30 8.79 -9.63 11.72
C PRO A 30 8.91 -8.44 12.69
N ARG A 31 9.63 -7.41 12.28
CA ARG A 31 9.79 -6.17 13.05
C ARG A 31 8.84 -5.06 12.60
N VAL A 32 8.28 -5.20 11.40
CA VAL A 32 7.43 -4.18 10.75
C VAL A 32 6.30 -4.88 10.03
N ARG A 33 5.12 -4.29 10.09
CA ARG A 33 3.95 -4.71 9.31
C ARG A 33 3.72 -3.76 8.14
N LEU A 34 3.45 -4.32 6.98
CA LEU A 34 2.99 -3.63 5.79
C LEU A 34 1.51 -3.91 5.58
N VAL A 35 0.68 -2.88 5.50
CA VAL A 35 -0.65 -2.95 4.88
C VAL A 35 -0.51 -2.50 3.44
N PHE A 36 -0.73 -3.43 2.50
CA PHE A 36 -0.58 -3.18 1.08
C PHE A 36 -1.95 -3.06 0.39
N HIS A 37 -2.16 -1.93 -0.28
CA HIS A 37 -3.38 -1.61 -1.01
C HIS A 37 -3.19 -1.93 -2.50
N LEU A 38 -4.10 -2.74 -3.04
CA LEU A 38 -4.06 -3.14 -4.45
C LEU A 38 -4.53 -2.00 -5.37
N ASP A 39 -4.12 -2.08 -6.63
CA ASP A 39 -4.65 -1.22 -7.69
C ASP A 39 -6.11 -1.56 -8.01
N ALA A 40 -6.81 -0.64 -8.68
CA ALA A 40 -8.15 -0.88 -9.20
C ALA A 40 -8.11 -2.02 -10.23
N GLY A 41 -8.98 -3.01 -10.05
CA GLY A 41 -9.04 -4.20 -10.90
C GLY A 41 -7.99 -5.27 -10.62
N ALA A 42 -6.99 -5.02 -9.78
CA ALA A 42 -6.03 -6.04 -9.36
C ALA A 42 -6.67 -7.00 -8.34
N THR A 43 -6.26 -8.25 -8.38
CA THR A 43 -6.70 -9.29 -7.45
C THR A 43 -5.51 -9.96 -6.78
N LEU A 44 -5.73 -10.56 -5.61
CA LEU A 44 -4.70 -11.32 -4.89
C LEU A 44 -4.24 -12.58 -5.62
N ASP A 45 -4.98 -12.99 -6.66
CA ASP A 45 -4.64 -14.15 -7.49
C ASP A 45 -3.76 -13.77 -8.69
N ASP A 46 -3.37 -12.48 -8.86
CA ASP A 46 -2.43 -12.03 -9.88
C ASP A 46 -1.01 -12.53 -9.57
N GLY A 47 -0.43 -13.31 -10.48
CA GLY A 47 0.88 -13.95 -10.26
C GLY A 47 2.04 -12.97 -10.12
N ARG A 48 1.99 -11.78 -10.75
CA ARG A 48 3.04 -10.75 -10.59
C ARG A 48 2.93 -10.11 -9.22
N LEU A 49 1.71 -9.80 -8.81
CA LEU A 49 1.45 -9.27 -7.48
C LEU A 49 1.83 -10.27 -6.40
N ALA A 50 1.49 -11.56 -6.56
CA ALA A 50 1.89 -12.61 -5.63
C ALA A 50 3.40 -12.67 -5.46
N THR A 51 4.16 -12.68 -6.57
CA THR A 51 5.64 -12.66 -6.53
C THR A 51 6.18 -11.41 -5.82
N PHE A 52 5.56 -10.23 -6.06
CA PHE A 52 5.92 -9.00 -5.37
C PHE A 52 5.67 -9.11 -3.86
N LEU A 53 4.49 -9.56 -3.46
CA LEU A 53 4.12 -9.70 -2.05
C LEU A 53 4.98 -10.73 -1.31
N GLU A 54 5.33 -11.84 -1.95
CA GLU A 54 6.24 -12.85 -1.41
C GLU A 54 7.64 -12.26 -1.16
N ALA A 55 8.18 -11.50 -2.11
CA ALA A 55 9.47 -10.85 -1.93
C ALA A 55 9.45 -9.77 -0.82
N MET A 56 8.34 -9.06 -0.64
CA MET A 56 8.16 -8.15 0.49
C MET A 56 8.09 -8.92 1.81
N ALA A 57 7.45 -10.10 1.80
CA ALA A 57 7.26 -10.94 2.98
C ALA A 57 8.52 -11.68 3.44
N GLU A 58 9.61 -11.63 2.69
CA GLU A 58 10.92 -12.08 3.18
C GLU A 58 11.43 -11.27 4.40
N ARG A 59 10.93 -10.03 4.56
CA ARG A 59 11.38 -9.07 5.61
C ARG A 59 10.25 -8.53 6.47
N LEU A 60 9.03 -8.43 5.92
CA LEU A 60 7.90 -7.74 6.51
C LEU A 60 6.75 -8.73 6.74
N GLU A 61 5.95 -8.48 7.79
CA GLU A 61 4.61 -9.06 7.79
C GLU A 61 3.72 -8.25 6.84
N VAL A 62 3.22 -8.87 5.78
CA VAL A 62 2.43 -8.21 4.75
C VAL A 62 0.96 -8.58 4.90
N ILE A 63 0.09 -7.58 4.95
CA ILE A 63 -1.36 -7.72 4.85
C ILE A 63 -1.79 -7.07 3.54
N ALA A 64 -2.04 -7.86 2.52
CA ALA A 64 -2.59 -7.38 1.26
C ALA A 64 -4.09 -7.71 1.17
N TRP A 65 -4.90 -6.83 0.62
CA TRP A 65 -6.35 -7.00 0.61
C TRP A 65 -6.98 -6.56 -0.70
N GLU A 66 -8.06 -7.23 -1.07
CA GLU A 66 -8.89 -6.87 -2.20
C GLU A 66 -9.91 -5.81 -1.79
N PRO A 67 -9.93 -4.63 -2.43
CA PRO A 67 -10.96 -3.63 -2.19
C PRO A 67 -12.37 -4.18 -2.42
N ARG A 68 -13.37 -3.59 -1.76
CA ARG A 68 -14.78 -3.96 -1.98
C ARG A 68 -15.13 -3.97 -3.46
N GLY A 69 -15.89 -4.95 -3.90
CA GLY A 69 -16.32 -5.12 -5.28
C GLY A 69 -15.23 -5.56 -6.25
N GLN A 70 -14.06 -6.00 -5.72
CA GLN A 70 -12.97 -6.53 -6.54
C GLN A 70 -12.57 -7.95 -6.06
N GLY A 71 -12.10 -8.78 -6.99
CA GLY A 71 -11.71 -10.15 -6.71
C GLY A 71 -12.82 -10.94 -6.01
N ALA A 72 -12.51 -11.56 -4.88
CA ALA A 72 -13.46 -12.28 -4.05
C ALA A 72 -14.13 -11.41 -2.97
N SER A 73 -13.73 -10.15 -2.83
CA SER A 73 -14.34 -9.22 -1.88
C SER A 73 -15.76 -8.84 -2.27
N GLY A 74 -16.65 -8.80 -1.29
CA GLY A 74 -18.05 -8.38 -1.48
C GLY A 74 -18.21 -6.88 -1.66
N GLY A 75 -19.46 -6.44 -1.90
CA GLY A 75 -19.84 -5.03 -2.02
C GLY A 75 -19.68 -4.47 -3.44
N ARG A 76 -19.56 -3.15 -3.53
CA ARG A 76 -19.37 -2.41 -4.79
C ARG A 76 -18.18 -1.48 -4.64
N PHE A 77 -17.35 -1.41 -5.68
CA PHE A 77 -16.24 -0.46 -5.74
C PHE A 77 -16.77 0.99 -5.73
N GLY A 78 -16.21 1.83 -4.87
CA GLY A 78 -16.68 3.19 -4.68
C GLY A 78 -15.86 3.97 -3.65
N PRO A 79 -16.33 5.15 -3.21
CA PRO A 79 -15.63 6.01 -2.26
C PRO A 79 -15.40 5.36 -0.90
N GLU A 80 -16.23 4.38 -0.53
CA GLU A 80 -16.12 3.62 0.72
C GLU A 80 -14.86 2.77 0.81
N VAL A 81 -14.16 2.53 -0.31
CA VAL A 81 -12.84 1.88 -0.34
C VAL A 81 -11.84 2.60 0.58
N LEU A 82 -11.91 3.95 0.64
CA LEU A 82 -11.04 4.72 1.53
C LEU A 82 -11.36 4.48 3.01
N ASP A 83 -12.64 4.28 3.35
CA ASP A 83 -13.04 3.99 4.72
C ASP A 83 -12.67 2.57 5.13
N ASP A 84 -12.79 1.60 4.22
CA ASP A 84 -12.28 0.24 4.43
C ASP A 84 -10.77 0.25 4.67
N ALA A 85 -10.01 0.99 3.85
CA ALA A 85 -8.57 1.12 4.00
C ALA A 85 -8.19 1.77 5.34
N ARG A 86 -8.90 2.80 5.79
CA ARG A 86 -8.74 3.41 7.12
C ARG A 86 -9.01 2.42 8.23
N ARG A 87 -10.10 1.68 8.12
CA ARG A 87 -10.49 0.67 9.08
C ARG A 87 -9.44 -0.43 9.21
N LEU A 88 -8.90 -0.88 8.08
CA LEU A 88 -7.84 -1.89 8.08
C LEU A 88 -6.58 -1.41 8.82
N VAL A 89 -6.18 -0.15 8.61
CA VAL A 89 -5.05 0.47 9.29
C VAL A 89 -5.31 0.63 10.79
N THR A 90 -6.49 1.12 11.18
CA THR A 90 -6.81 1.42 12.59
C THR A 90 -7.13 0.16 13.42
N GLU A 91 -7.77 -0.83 12.84
CA GLU A 91 -8.12 -2.08 13.52
C GLU A 91 -7.02 -3.14 13.40
N GLY A 92 -6.05 -2.94 12.49
CA GLY A 92 -5.00 -3.91 12.21
C GLY A 92 -4.14 -4.23 13.42
N ALA A 93 -3.78 -3.24 14.23
CA ALA A 93 -3.00 -3.44 15.45
C ALA A 93 -3.73 -4.33 16.47
N ALA A 94 -5.03 -4.12 16.65
CA ALA A 94 -5.85 -4.95 17.55
C ALA A 94 -6.01 -6.38 17.04
N ARG A 95 -6.02 -6.58 15.71
CA ARG A 95 -6.23 -7.88 15.10
C ARG A 95 -4.95 -8.72 14.98
N TRP A 96 -3.82 -8.08 14.69
CA TRP A 96 -2.55 -8.77 14.36
C TRP A 96 -1.38 -8.40 15.28
N GLY A 97 -1.61 -7.60 16.33
CA GLY A 97 -0.57 -7.16 17.27
C GLY A 97 0.05 -5.81 16.89
N SER A 98 0.92 -5.30 17.76
CA SER A 98 1.41 -3.92 17.77
C SER A 98 2.77 -3.73 17.08
N LEU A 99 2.95 -4.26 15.87
CA LEU A 99 4.14 -3.94 15.08
C LEU A 99 4.06 -2.51 14.52
N PRO A 100 5.20 -1.81 14.35
CA PRO A 100 5.27 -0.58 13.57
C PRO A 100 4.61 -0.77 12.21
N LEU A 101 3.73 0.16 11.81
CA LEU A 101 2.90 0.02 10.63
C LEU A 101 3.43 0.87 9.48
N VAL A 102 3.72 0.24 8.37
CA VAL A 102 3.95 0.89 7.08
C VAL A 102 2.73 0.67 6.20
N VAL A 103 2.27 1.70 5.52
CA VAL A 103 1.22 1.60 4.50
C VAL A 103 1.83 1.72 3.11
N GLY A 104 1.43 0.87 2.20
CA GLY A 104 1.95 0.87 0.84
C GLY A 104 0.89 0.47 -0.17
N GLY A 105 1.15 0.73 -1.45
CA GLY A 105 0.24 0.29 -2.50
C GLY A 105 0.72 0.61 -3.91
N HIS A 106 0.04 0.02 -4.89
CA HIS A 106 0.30 0.20 -6.32
C HIS A 106 -0.90 0.85 -6.99
N GLY A 107 -0.67 1.71 -7.97
CA GLY A 107 -1.73 2.39 -8.72
C GLY A 107 -2.67 3.19 -7.82
N LEU A 108 -3.97 2.90 -7.85
CA LEU A 108 -4.95 3.47 -6.91
C LEU A 108 -4.58 3.17 -5.45
N GLY A 109 -4.10 1.95 -5.16
CA GLY A 109 -3.61 1.56 -3.84
C GLY A 109 -2.47 2.44 -3.35
N GLY A 110 -1.63 2.95 -4.25
CA GLY A 110 -0.61 3.96 -3.95
C GLY A 110 -1.23 5.27 -3.43
N TRP A 111 -2.30 5.76 -4.05
CA TRP A 111 -3.01 6.93 -3.55
C TRP A 111 -3.74 6.68 -2.22
N LEU A 112 -4.29 5.48 -2.01
CA LEU A 112 -4.85 5.09 -0.71
C LEU A 112 -3.78 5.12 0.38
N ALA A 113 -2.59 4.57 0.12
CA ALA A 113 -1.47 4.59 1.06
C ALA A 113 -1.05 6.03 1.41
N LEU A 114 -0.93 6.91 0.42
CA LEU A 114 -0.60 8.32 0.64
C LEU A 114 -1.70 9.05 1.45
N ALA A 115 -2.97 8.75 1.20
CA ALA A 115 -4.10 9.31 1.96
C ALA A 115 -4.13 8.85 3.43
N LEU A 116 -3.53 7.69 3.72
CA LEU A 116 -3.45 7.08 5.04
C LEU A 116 -2.13 7.34 5.76
N ALA A 117 -1.16 7.98 5.13
CA ALA A 117 0.14 8.28 5.71
C ALA A 117 0.06 9.01 7.07
N ASN A 118 -1.05 9.72 7.31
CA ASN A 118 -1.31 10.45 8.55
C ASN A 118 -2.24 9.72 9.53
N ALA A 119 -2.60 8.48 9.25
CA ALA A 119 -3.43 7.72 10.17
C ALA A 119 -2.64 7.40 11.45
N PRO A 120 -3.28 7.41 12.63
CA PRO A 120 -2.61 7.06 13.87
C PRO A 120 -1.92 5.70 13.79
N GLY A 121 -0.68 5.63 14.25
CA GLY A 121 0.13 4.41 14.27
C GLY A 121 0.87 4.11 12.96
N VAL A 122 0.67 4.88 11.90
CA VAL A 122 1.47 4.76 10.67
C VAL A 122 2.85 5.38 10.89
N ALA A 123 3.89 4.58 10.67
CA ALA A 123 5.29 4.97 10.82
C ALA A 123 5.90 5.48 9.51
N ALA A 124 5.45 4.94 8.37
CA ALA A 124 5.90 5.34 7.04
C ALA A 124 4.87 4.99 5.97
N ALA A 125 5.00 5.58 4.78
CA ALA A 125 4.16 5.27 3.63
C ALA A 125 4.98 5.12 2.35
N PHE A 126 4.54 4.26 1.42
CA PHE A 126 5.07 4.26 0.07
C PHE A 126 3.97 4.09 -0.98
N ALA A 127 4.23 4.63 -2.17
CA ALA A 127 3.35 4.47 -3.31
C ALA A 127 4.16 4.03 -4.53
N LEU A 128 3.70 2.99 -5.20
CA LEU A 128 4.25 2.49 -6.46
C LEU A 128 3.32 2.92 -7.58
N ALA A 129 3.83 3.68 -8.53
CA ALA A 129 3.07 4.17 -9.67
C ALA A 129 1.68 4.74 -9.30
N PRO A 130 1.56 5.65 -8.33
CA PRO A 130 0.24 6.07 -7.88
C PRO A 130 -0.55 6.68 -9.04
N SER A 131 -1.64 6.00 -9.43
CA SER A 131 -2.50 6.38 -10.54
C SER A 131 -3.96 6.46 -10.10
N LEU A 132 -4.69 7.44 -10.62
CA LEU A 132 -6.13 7.54 -10.48
C LEU A 132 -6.86 6.96 -11.70
N ALA A 133 -6.15 6.62 -12.76
CA ALA A 133 -6.63 5.87 -13.90
C ALA A 133 -6.33 4.39 -13.63
N GLY A 134 -7.27 3.67 -13.05
CA GLY A 134 -7.15 2.21 -12.89
C GLY A 134 -7.10 1.51 -14.24
N ALA A 135 -6.48 0.34 -14.31
CA ALA A 135 -6.44 -0.48 -15.51
C ALA A 135 -7.87 -0.91 -15.89
N GLY A 136 -8.55 -0.11 -16.70
CA GLY A 136 -9.84 -0.43 -17.32
C GLY A 136 -11.04 0.38 -16.87
N GLU A 137 -11.08 0.93 -15.66
CA GLU A 137 -12.16 1.82 -15.21
C GLU A 137 -11.59 2.98 -14.40
N GLU A 138 -11.94 4.21 -14.76
CA GLU A 138 -11.62 5.38 -13.95
C GLU A 138 -12.25 5.25 -12.56
N PRO A 139 -11.52 5.56 -11.47
CA PRO A 139 -12.14 5.68 -10.15
C PRO A 139 -13.32 6.63 -10.25
N SER A 140 -14.43 6.26 -9.62
CA SER A 140 -15.62 7.09 -9.64
C SER A 140 -15.29 8.51 -9.16
N ALA A 141 -15.93 9.54 -9.73
CA ALA A 141 -15.73 10.91 -9.30
C ALA A 141 -15.87 11.11 -7.77
N PRO A 142 -16.76 10.42 -7.06
CA PRO A 142 -16.82 10.43 -5.60
C PRO A 142 -15.54 9.90 -4.92
N LEU A 143 -14.91 8.85 -5.43
CA LEU A 143 -13.66 8.34 -4.86
C LEU A 143 -12.50 9.33 -5.05
N ARG A 144 -12.40 9.96 -6.24
CA ARG A 144 -11.44 11.05 -6.47
C ARG A 144 -11.63 12.18 -5.48
N ALA A 145 -12.88 12.63 -5.28
CA ALA A 145 -13.20 13.69 -4.34
C ALA A 145 -12.83 13.30 -2.90
N ALA A 146 -13.08 12.06 -2.49
CA ALA A 146 -12.71 11.54 -1.18
C ALA A 146 -11.19 11.54 -0.97
N LEU A 147 -10.40 11.13 -1.98
CA LEU A 147 -8.94 11.16 -1.94
C LEU A 147 -8.40 12.60 -1.88
N VAL A 148 -8.91 13.51 -2.72
CA VAL A 148 -8.53 14.93 -2.71
C VAL A 148 -8.81 15.55 -1.33
N ASN A 149 -9.96 15.25 -0.73
CA ASN A 149 -10.31 15.72 0.61
C ASN A 149 -9.40 15.11 1.70
N ALA A 150 -8.97 13.85 1.54
CA ALA A 150 -8.01 13.24 2.45
C ALA A 150 -6.66 13.95 2.38
N PHE A 151 -6.20 14.33 1.19
CA PHE A 151 -4.94 15.08 0.99
C PHE A 151 -5.01 16.53 1.47
N ALA A 152 -6.18 17.13 1.56
CA ALA A 152 -6.34 18.50 2.07
C ALA A 152 -6.19 18.61 3.59
N ARG A 153 -6.16 17.49 4.33
CA ARG A 153 -5.99 17.51 5.78
C ARG A 153 -4.55 17.84 6.15
N PRO A 154 -4.32 18.60 7.25
CA PRO A 154 -2.96 18.83 7.75
C PRO A 154 -2.27 17.52 8.05
N CYS A 155 -1.07 17.36 7.55
CA CYS A 155 -0.26 16.15 7.72
C CYS A 155 0.66 16.25 8.93
N VAL A 156 0.74 15.20 9.76
CA VAL A 156 1.96 14.90 10.50
C VAL A 156 2.86 14.16 9.51
N PRO A 157 3.95 14.76 9.03
CA PRO A 157 4.72 14.16 7.96
C PRO A 157 5.44 12.91 8.47
N VAL A 158 5.09 11.75 7.93
CA VAL A 158 5.86 10.52 8.08
C VAL A 158 6.81 10.35 6.89
N PRO A 159 7.92 9.62 7.01
CA PRO A 159 8.75 9.28 5.87
C PRO A 159 7.91 8.64 4.76
N THR A 160 7.97 9.21 3.57
CA THR A 160 7.16 8.76 2.44
C THR A 160 8.02 8.56 1.20
N LEU A 161 7.86 7.42 0.52
CA LEU A 161 8.56 7.10 -0.71
C LEU A 161 7.56 6.94 -1.85
N VAL A 162 7.76 7.67 -2.94
CA VAL A 162 7.02 7.47 -4.18
C VAL A 162 7.96 6.94 -5.26
N LEU A 163 7.65 5.79 -5.81
CA LEU A 163 8.33 5.21 -6.97
C LEU A 163 7.44 5.30 -8.19
N GLU A 164 8.02 5.73 -9.29
CA GLU A 164 7.33 5.88 -10.58
C GLU A 164 8.20 5.34 -11.70
N GLY A 165 7.54 4.74 -12.71
CA GLY A 165 8.19 4.46 -13.99
C GLY A 165 8.49 5.76 -14.74
N ARG A 166 9.50 5.74 -15.60
CA ARG A 166 9.84 6.90 -16.44
C ARG A 166 8.76 7.15 -17.49
N GLU A 167 8.14 6.09 -17.96
CA GLU A 167 7.14 6.11 -19.03
C GLU A 167 5.73 6.16 -18.43
N ARG A 168 5.31 7.34 -17.98
CA ARG A 168 3.96 7.56 -17.44
C ARG A 168 3.33 8.85 -17.96
N PRO A 169 1.98 8.97 -17.92
CA PRO A 169 1.29 10.19 -18.33
C PRO A 169 1.74 11.42 -17.53
N ALA A 170 2.00 12.52 -18.23
CA ALA A 170 2.49 13.76 -17.58
C ALA A 170 1.53 14.29 -16.49
N ALA A 171 0.22 14.14 -16.69
CA ALA A 171 -0.77 14.57 -15.70
C ALA A 171 -0.65 13.80 -14.37
N GLU A 172 -0.34 12.51 -14.42
CA GLU A 172 -0.12 11.69 -13.21
C GLU A 172 1.19 12.06 -12.51
N ALA A 173 2.26 12.25 -13.28
CA ALA A 173 3.54 12.71 -12.75
C ALA A 173 3.41 14.10 -12.08
N GLU A 174 2.61 15.00 -12.65
CA GLU A 174 2.33 16.30 -12.05
C GLU A 174 1.49 16.18 -10.77
N ALA A 175 0.49 15.29 -10.72
CA ALA A 175 -0.31 15.04 -9.52
C ALA A 175 0.56 14.59 -8.33
N VAL A 176 1.50 13.67 -8.58
CA VAL A 176 2.50 13.24 -7.58
C VAL A 176 3.39 14.40 -7.17
N SER A 177 3.88 15.19 -8.12
CA SER A 177 4.72 16.35 -7.83
C SER A 177 3.98 17.39 -6.97
N GLN A 178 2.68 17.60 -7.21
CA GLN A 178 1.84 18.49 -6.39
C GLN A 178 1.65 17.95 -4.97
N TRP A 179 1.49 16.64 -4.82
CA TRP A 179 1.38 16.01 -3.52
C TRP A 179 2.70 16.14 -2.74
N LEU A 180 3.84 15.81 -3.35
CA LEU A 180 5.16 15.89 -2.71
C LEU A 180 5.56 17.31 -2.28
N ARG A 181 5.08 18.34 -2.98
CA ARG A 181 5.28 19.74 -2.54
C ARG A 181 4.63 20.06 -1.19
N ARG A 182 3.66 19.27 -0.76
CA ARG A 182 2.96 19.42 0.53
C ARG A 182 3.52 18.53 1.63
N ASP A 183 4.31 17.52 1.26
CA ASP A 183 4.94 16.59 2.20
C ASP A 183 6.45 16.81 2.26
N PRO A 184 6.96 17.49 3.32
CA PRO A 184 8.37 17.80 3.45
C PRO A 184 9.27 16.57 3.69
N ARG A 185 8.70 15.39 4.00
CA ARG A 185 9.43 14.13 4.18
C ARG A 185 9.23 13.17 3.00
N GLY A 186 8.53 13.59 1.98
CA GLY A 186 8.32 12.80 0.79
C GLY A 186 9.56 12.75 -0.09
N SER A 187 9.90 11.56 -0.56
CA SER A 187 10.96 11.31 -1.54
C SER A 187 10.37 10.72 -2.80
N ARG A 188 10.85 11.18 -3.95
CA ARG A 188 10.47 10.65 -5.26
C ARG A 188 11.65 9.94 -5.89
N LEU A 189 11.42 8.72 -6.36
CA LEU A 189 12.38 7.97 -7.15
C LEU A 189 11.73 7.60 -8.49
N VAL A 190 12.38 8.00 -9.58
CA VAL A 190 11.95 7.63 -10.93
C VAL A 190 12.80 6.46 -11.41
N ALA A 191 12.16 5.30 -11.57
CA ALA A 191 12.78 4.11 -12.09
C ALA A 191 12.90 4.15 -13.62
N GLY A 192 13.78 3.34 -14.20
CA GLY A 192 13.73 3.04 -15.63
C GLY A 192 12.54 2.13 -15.94
N GLY A 193 12.01 2.24 -17.17
CA GLY A 193 10.89 1.38 -17.60
C GLY A 193 9.50 1.94 -17.28
N THR A 194 8.53 1.06 -17.29
CA THR A 194 7.11 1.37 -17.06
C THR A 194 6.72 1.24 -15.59
N ASP A 195 5.55 1.74 -15.24
CA ASP A 195 4.98 1.60 -13.90
C ASP A 195 4.76 0.11 -13.50
N ALA A 196 4.47 -0.75 -14.46
CA ALA A 196 4.30 -2.19 -14.22
C ALA A 196 5.62 -2.91 -13.85
N ASP A 197 6.77 -2.35 -14.22
CA ASP A 197 8.08 -2.92 -13.88
C ASP A 197 8.42 -2.74 -12.40
N LEU A 198 7.73 -1.86 -11.67
CA LEU A 198 7.94 -1.63 -10.24
C LEU A 198 7.53 -2.84 -9.37
N LEU A 199 6.73 -3.75 -9.90
CA LEU A 199 6.41 -5.02 -9.24
C LEU A 199 7.45 -6.12 -9.48
N LEU A 200 8.51 -5.84 -10.25
CA LEU A 200 9.57 -6.78 -10.60
C LEU A 200 10.88 -6.45 -9.87
N PRO A 201 11.79 -7.45 -9.70
CA PRO A 201 13.11 -7.17 -9.15
C PRO A 201 13.85 -6.04 -9.90
N PRO A 202 14.61 -5.20 -9.21
CA PRO A 202 14.98 -5.31 -7.78
C PRO A 202 14.05 -4.56 -6.81
N TRP A 203 12.94 -3.99 -7.29
CA TRP A 203 12.13 -3.03 -6.53
C TRP A 203 11.48 -3.60 -5.27
N PRO A 204 10.90 -4.83 -5.27
CA PRO A 204 10.31 -5.39 -4.06
C PRO A 204 11.30 -5.42 -2.89
N ALA A 205 12.49 -5.97 -3.10
CA ALA A 205 13.52 -6.05 -2.07
C ALA A 205 14.01 -4.66 -1.61
N THR A 206 14.12 -3.70 -2.53
CA THR A 206 14.53 -2.32 -2.23
C THR A 206 13.49 -1.62 -1.34
N VAL A 207 12.21 -1.73 -1.70
CA VAL A 207 11.11 -1.12 -0.93
C VAL A 207 10.96 -1.81 0.42
N ALA A 208 11.08 -3.14 0.48
CA ALA A 208 11.02 -3.88 1.74
C ALA A 208 12.14 -3.46 2.70
N ALA A 209 13.39 -3.34 2.21
CA ALA A 209 14.51 -2.89 3.02
C ALA A 209 14.32 -1.45 3.53
N TRP A 210 13.81 -0.56 2.69
CA TRP A 210 13.48 0.81 3.10
C TRP A 210 12.38 0.82 4.17
N ALA A 211 11.29 0.09 3.96
CA ALA A 211 10.16 0.02 4.88
C ALA A 211 10.58 -0.56 6.25
N GLU A 212 11.39 -1.62 6.25
CA GLU A 212 11.94 -2.23 7.46
C GLU A 212 12.81 -1.24 8.24
N ALA A 213 13.74 -0.55 7.55
CA ALA A 213 14.66 0.39 8.20
C ALA A 213 13.91 1.56 8.86
N ILE A 214 12.96 2.16 8.16
CA ILE A 214 12.20 3.31 8.68
C ILE A 214 11.21 2.87 9.76
N GLY A 215 10.50 1.76 9.57
CA GLY A 215 9.53 1.25 10.53
C GLY A 215 10.19 0.83 11.84
N SER A 216 11.36 0.17 11.78
CA SER A 216 12.13 -0.22 12.97
C SER A 216 12.60 0.99 13.76
N ALA A 217 13.14 2.02 13.09
CA ALA A 217 13.56 3.26 13.75
C ALA A 217 12.40 3.99 14.45
N ALA A 218 11.20 3.97 13.87
CA ALA A 218 10.01 4.55 14.48
C ALA A 218 9.56 3.77 15.73
N GLY A 219 9.71 2.44 15.73
CA GLY A 219 9.39 1.58 16.88
C GLY A 219 10.32 1.82 18.09
N GLU A 220 11.60 2.08 17.85
CA GLU A 220 12.58 2.36 18.90
C GLU A 220 12.33 3.69 19.64
N HIS A 221 11.67 4.64 18.99
CA HIS A 221 11.34 5.94 19.60
C HIS A 221 9.98 5.96 20.30
N ALA A 222 9.21 4.89 20.22
CA ALA A 222 7.88 4.77 20.84
C ALA A 222 7.90 4.07 22.21
N LEU A 223 9.05 3.56 22.65
CA LEU A 223 9.30 2.95 23.97
C LEU A 223 9.95 3.97 24.92
#